data_40ea11f2e25df2b1783456be097fab7e
#
_entry.id   40ea11f2e25df2b1783456be097fab7e
#
_cell.length_a   1.000
_cell.length_b   1.000
_cell.length_c   1.000
_cell.angle_alpha   90.00
_cell.angle_beta   90.00
_cell.angle_gamma   90.00
#
_symmetry.space_group_name_H-M   'P 1'
#
loop_
_entity.id
_entity.type
_entity.pdbx_description
1 polymer ?
#
loop_
_entity_poly.entity_id
_entity_poly.type
_entity_poly.pdbx_seq_one_letter_code
_entity_poly.pdbx_strand_id
1 'polypeptide(L)'
;MKVDESEVSNADEAPFEDNAAEAEQKNDKKKADKADKADNDEPQGPGFDELDLPDEVVAAVTKVGYESPSPIQAATIPTLMSGRDVVGLAQTGTGKTAAFALPVLARIDRKVRAPQALVLAPTRELALQVADSFQSFADHLGGISVLPIYGGQSYGIQLSGLRRGAQVIVGTPGRVIDHLQKGSLDISDLRFLVLDEADEMLNMGFQEDVERILADTPAEKQVALFSATMPAAIRRLSKQYLNDPQEITVKSQTRTADNIRQRFLMTAHRNKLDALTRVLEVEEFEAMIVFVRTKHETEELAEKLRARGFTAAAINGDIAQNQRERTIDQLKNGRLDILVATDVAARGLDVDRISHVVNFDIPHDTESYVHRIGRTGRAGRSGEALLFVTPREGRLLRSIERATKSTLHEMTPPSVDEVNDSRKSKFMDAITEALADDQVPVFRELIQSYADEHDTPLADIAAALAASSQNGDFLMKEPPRRKRDDRDGRGRDSREGRGRFEEDRGGRGVR
;
A
#
# COMPACT_ATOMS: atom_id res chain seq x y z
N MET A 1 52.98 67.91 1.79
CA MET A 1 54.39 67.85 2.11
C MET A 1 54.82 66.48 1.71
N LYS A 2 55.26 66.32 0.51
CA LYS A 2 56.65 65.98 0.13
C LYS A 2 56.99 64.56 0.53
N VAL A 3 57.18 63.69 -0.36
CA VAL A 3 58.34 63.33 -1.23
C VAL A 3 58.93 62.04 -0.67
N ASP A 4 59.38 60.97 -1.30
CA ASP A 4 59.89 60.73 -2.65
C ASP A 4 60.22 59.24 -2.76
N GLU A 5 60.05 58.68 -3.92
CA GLU A 5 61.04 57.94 -4.73
C GLU A 5 61.94 56.88 -4.03
N SER A 6 62.14 55.70 -4.57
CA SER A 6 62.73 55.35 -5.86
C SER A 6 62.81 53.83 -5.99
N GLU A 7 62.51 53.26 -7.14
CA GLU A 7 63.38 52.61 -8.13
C GLU A 7 64.11 51.33 -7.61
N VAL A 8 64.12 50.18 -8.24
CA VAL A 8 64.66 49.83 -9.56
C VAL A 8 64.48 48.31 -9.78
N SER A 9 63.86 47.90 -10.86
CA SER A 9 64.40 47.14 -12.01
C SER A 9 64.50 45.60 -11.95
N ASN A 10 64.04 45.06 -13.03
CA ASN A 10 64.44 43.89 -13.87
C ASN A 10 63.82 42.53 -13.46
N ALA A 11 63.29 41.83 -14.31
CA ALA A 11 63.29 41.51 -15.74
C ALA A 11 62.74 40.09 -15.89
N ASP A 12 61.96 39.94 -16.96
CA ASP A 12 61.77 38.73 -17.76
C ASP A 12 61.46 37.36 -17.07
N GLU A 13 60.25 36.94 -17.27
CA GLU A 13 59.96 35.79 -18.15
C GLU A 13 58.43 35.65 -18.30
N ALA A 14 57.98 35.53 -19.55
CA ALA A 14 56.59 35.49 -19.96
C ALA A 14 55.95 34.11 -19.64
N PRO A 15 54.64 34.09 -19.41
CA PRO A 15 53.88 32.84 -19.26
C PRO A 15 53.12 32.54 -20.54
N PHE A 16 53.29 31.37 -21.08
CA PHE A 16 52.31 30.72 -21.93
C PHE A 16 51.97 29.40 -21.22
N GLU A 17 50.68 29.24 -20.90
CA GLU A 17 49.91 28.00 -20.75
C GLU A 17 48.86 28.12 -19.64
N ASP A 18 47.74 28.86 -19.95
CA ASP A 18 46.53 28.71 -19.11
C ASP A 18 45.21 29.02 -19.84
N ASN A 19 45.22 29.10 -21.19
CA ASN A 19 44.02 29.35 -21.96
C ASN A 19 43.41 28.09 -22.67
N ALA A 20 44.00 26.91 -22.52
CA ALA A 20 43.49 25.68 -23.09
C ALA A 20 42.53 24.93 -22.12
N ALA A 21 42.70 25.04 -20.82
CA ALA A 21 41.86 24.33 -19.83
C ALA A 21 40.47 24.97 -19.65
N GLU A 22 40.34 26.29 -19.77
CA GLU A 22 39.03 26.97 -19.70
C GLU A 22 38.15 26.79 -20.96
N ALA A 23 38.75 26.54 -22.12
CA ALA A 23 38.04 26.24 -23.34
C ALA A 23 37.52 24.82 -23.41
N GLU A 24 38.21 23.83 -22.80
CA GLU A 24 37.72 22.47 -22.70
C GLU A 24 36.63 22.31 -21.65
N GLN A 25 36.71 23.00 -20.50
CA GLN A 25 35.63 22.97 -19.49
C GLN A 25 34.33 23.65 -19.95
N LYS A 26 34.39 24.67 -20.85
CA LYS A 26 33.21 25.30 -21.46
C LYS A 26 32.60 24.46 -22.58
N ASN A 27 33.38 23.58 -23.22
CA ASN A 27 32.87 22.67 -24.25
C ASN A 27 32.25 21.40 -23.64
N ASP A 28 32.76 20.92 -22.52
CA ASP A 28 32.17 19.78 -21.82
C ASP A 28 30.87 20.16 -21.09
N LYS A 29 30.75 21.36 -20.51
CA LYS A 29 29.45 21.86 -20.01
C LYS A 29 28.41 22.06 -21.12
N LYS A 30 28.78 22.53 -22.31
CA LYS A 30 27.85 22.61 -23.45
C LYS A 30 27.50 21.27 -24.08
N LYS A 31 28.31 20.22 -23.90
CA LYS A 31 27.97 18.83 -24.28
C LYS A 31 27.11 18.14 -23.23
N ALA A 32 27.32 18.40 -21.93
CA ALA A 32 26.46 17.91 -20.85
C ALA A 32 25.08 18.54 -20.91
N ASP A 33 24.94 19.86 -21.09
CA ASP A 33 23.65 20.54 -21.26
C ASP A 33 22.90 20.20 -22.56
N LYS A 34 23.57 19.58 -23.56
CA LYS A 34 22.93 19.05 -24.78
C LYS A 34 22.60 17.57 -24.67
N ALA A 35 23.25 16.80 -23.78
CA ALA A 35 22.92 15.40 -23.52
C ALA A 35 21.66 15.26 -22.63
N ASP A 36 21.44 16.20 -21.69
CA ASP A 36 20.23 16.20 -20.84
C ASP A 36 18.97 16.74 -21.53
N LYS A 37 19.05 17.21 -22.78
CA LYS A 37 17.89 17.64 -23.59
C LYS A 37 17.53 16.71 -24.75
N ALA A 38 18.19 15.59 -24.91
CA ALA A 38 18.02 14.71 -26.06
C ALA A 38 17.39 13.34 -25.75
N ASP A 39 16.93 13.08 -24.51
CA ASP A 39 16.38 11.76 -24.13
C ASP A 39 14.98 11.82 -23.52
N ASN A 40 14.14 12.76 -23.95
CA ASN A 40 12.70 12.78 -23.63
C ASN A 40 11.79 12.75 -24.87
N ASP A 41 12.25 12.15 -25.96
CA ASP A 41 11.40 11.76 -27.08
C ASP A 41 11.13 10.23 -27.02
N GLU A 42 10.57 9.73 -25.92
CA GLU A 42 9.72 8.55 -25.98
C GLU A 42 8.50 8.96 -26.83
N PRO A 43 8.07 8.15 -27.82
CA PRO A 43 6.87 8.48 -28.60
C PRO A 43 5.72 8.64 -27.60
N GLN A 44 5.26 9.87 -27.42
CA GLN A 44 4.07 10.15 -26.64
C GLN A 44 2.94 9.34 -27.27
N GLY A 45 2.37 8.41 -26.52
CA GLY A 45 1.19 7.67 -26.95
C GLY A 45 0.06 8.64 -27.31
N PRO A 46 -1.05 8.16 -27.90
CA PRO A 46 -2.16 9.01 -28.32
C PRO A 46 -2.66 9.86 -27.13
N GLY A 47 -3.02 11.12 -27.39
CA GLY A 47 -3.68 11.99 -26.41
C GLY A 47 -5.11 11.50 -26.08
N PHE A 48 -5.75 12.08 -25.06
CA PHE A 48 -7.15 11.77 -24.76
C PHE A 48 -8.12 12.19 -25.87
N ASP A 49 -7.77 13.21 -26.63
CA ASP A 49 -8.48 13.72 -27.82
C ASP A 49 -8.47 12.74 -29.01
N GLU A 50 -7.52 11.81 -29.02
CA GLU A 50 -7.41 10.75 -30.03
C GLU A 50 -8.15 9.45 -29.65
N LEU A 51 -8.83 9.39 -28.49
CA LEU A 51 -9.47 8.18 -27.95
C LEU A 51 -10.99 8.11 -28.20
N ASP A 52 -11.51 8.78 -29.22
CA ASP A 52 -12.94 8.82 -29.56
C ASP A 52 -13.86 9.38 -28.44
N LEU A 53 -13.29 10.12 -27.47
CA LEU A 53 -14.05 10.77 -26.41
C LEU A 53 -14.66 12.10 -26.90
N PRO A 54 -15.89 12.46 -26.49
CA PRO A 54 -16.44 13.80 -26.75
C PRO A 54 -15.60 14.90 -26.12
N ASP A 55 -15.51 16.07 -26.78
CA ASP A 55 -14.72 17.22 -26.34
C ASP A 55 -15.00 17.63 -24.89
N GLU A 56 -16.27 17.55 -24.45
CA GLU A 56 -16.65 17.85 -23.06
C GLU A 56 -16.03 16.87 -22.04
N VAL A 57 -15.85 15.60 -22.41
CA VAL A 57 -15.22 14.58 -21.57
C VAL A 57 -13.71 14.80 -21.53
N VAL A 58 -13.08 15.10 -22.67
CA VAL A 58 -11.66 15.46 -22.74
C VAL A 58 -11.38 16.69 -21.88
N ALA A 59 -12.24 17.73 -21.96
CA ALA A 59 -12.12 18.92 -21.11
C ALA A 59 -12.28 18.60 -19.61
N ALA A 60 -13.15 17.65 -19.24
CA ALA A 60 -13.32 17.20 -17.86
C ALA A 60 -12.07 16.46 -17.37
N VAL A 61 -11.49 15.59 -18.19
CA VAL A 61 -10.24 14.85 -17.90
C VAL A 61 -9.08 15.79 -17.61
N THR A 62 -8.90 16.81 -18.47
CA THR A 62 -7.85 17.83 -18.31
C THR A 62 -8.03 18.64 -17.01
N LYS A 63 -9.28 19.01 -16.67
CA LYS A 63 -9.59 19.74 -15.43
C LYS A 63 -9.33 18.92 -14.16
N VAL A 64 -9.49 17.61 -14.23
CA VAL A 64 -9.17 16.70 -13.11
C VAL A 64 -7.65 16.51 -12.97
N GLY A 65 -6.84 16.91 -13.98
CA GLY A 65 -5.39 16.89 -13.91
C GLY A 65 -4.72 15.70 -14.63
N TYR A 66 -5.43 15.04 -15.53
CA TYR A 66 -4.82 14.01 -16.38
C TYR A 66 -4.17 14.67 -17.60
N GLU A 67 -2.88 14.39 -17.82
CA GLU A 67 -2.10 14.95 -18.94
C GLU A 67 -2.08 14.01 -20.15
N SER A 68 -1.89 12.71 -19.93
CA SER A 68 -1.82 11.70 -20.99
C SER A 68 -2.48 10.38 -20.54
N PRO A 69 -3.08 9.61 -21.45
CA PRO A 69 -3.69 8.35 -21.13
C PRO A 69 -2.63 7.29 -20.81
N SER A 70 -2.90 6.51 -19.78
CA SER A 70 -2.10 5.32 -19.49
C SER A 70 -2.31 4.23 -20.56
N PRO A 71 -1.40 3.24 -20.67
CA PRO A 71 -1.52 2.17 -21.68
C PRO A 71 -2.86 1.41 -21.63
N ILE A 72 -3.43 1.19 -20.44
CA ILE A 72 -4.74 0.53 -20.32
C ILE A 72 -5.87 1.45 -20.80
N GLN A 73 -5.79 2.75 -20.53
CA GLN A 73 -6.75 3.74 -20.99
C GLN A 73 -6.72 3.87 -22.52
N ALA A 74 -5.53 4.04 -23.10
CA ALA A 74 -5.36 4.17 -24.55
C ALA A 74 -5.91 2.94 -25.32
N ALA A 75 -5.73 1.74 -24.78
CA ALA A 75 -6.21 0.51 -25.42
C ALA A 75 -7.71 0.24 -25.18
N THR A 76 -8.25 0.63 -24.01
CA THR A 76 -9.60 0.25 -23.59
C THR A 76 -10.67 1.27 -24.01
N ILE A 77 -10.36 2.56 -23.90
CA ILE A 77 -11.34 3.63 -24.15
C ILE A 77 -11.92 3.55 -25.56
N PRO A 78 -11.15 3.45 -26.65
CA PRO A 78 -11.73 3.37 -28.01
C PRO A 78 -12.60 2.13 -28.19
N THR A 79 -12.19 0.99 -27.60
CA THR A 79 -13.00 -0.25 -27.67
C THR A 79 -14.35 -0.10 -26.97
N LEU A 80 -14.35 0.50 -25.77
CA LEU A 80 -15.62 0.74 -25.05
C LEU A 80 -16.46 1.82 -25.76
N MET A 81 -15.86 2.85 -26.36
CA MET A 81 -16.59 3.85 -27.16
C MET A 81 -17.24 3.26 -28.38
N SER A 82 -16.65 2.24 -29.02
CA SER A 82 -17.25 1.50 -30.15
C SER A 82 -18.41 0.57 -29.75
N GLY A 83 -18.69 0.42 -28.45
CA GLY A 83 -19.79 -0.41 -27.94
C GLY A 83 -19.43 -1.88 -27.73
N ARG A 84 -18.19 -2.30 -27.90
CA ARG A 84 -17.75 -3.69 -27.67
C ARG A 84 -17.50 -3.95 -26.19
N ASP A 85 -17.72 -5.20 -25.78
CA ASP A 85 -17.34 -5.67 -24.47
C ASP A 85 -15.82 -5.79 -24.33
N VAL A 86 -15.31 -5.61 -23.11
CA VAL A 86 -13.89 -5.63 -22.83
C VAL A 86 -13.56 -6.54 -21.65
N VAL A 87 -12.48 -7.29 -21.80
CA VAL A 87 -11.74 -7.91 -20.69
C VAL A 87 -10.38 -7.21 -20.58
N GLY A 88 -10.24 -6.35 -19.58
CA GLY A 88 -9.01 -5.60 -19.31
C GLY A 88 -8.16 -6.27 -18.25
N LEU A 89 -7.00 -6.79 -18.64
CA LEU A 89 -6.04 -7.39 -17.71
C LEU A 89 -4.93 -6.38 -17.39
N ALA A 90 -5.02 -5.79 -16.20
CA ALA A 90 -4.05 -4.81 -15.72
C ALA A 90 -4.00 -4.78 -14.20
N GLN A 91 -2.83 -4.51 -13.63
CA GLN A 91 -2.63 -4.40 -12.17
C GLN A 91 -3.34 -3.16 -11.58
N THR A 92 -3.47 -3.12 -10.25
CA THR A 92 -3.95 -1.91 -9.54
C THR A 92 -2.98 -0.75 -9.75
N GLY A 93 -3.52 0.48 -9.79
CA GLY A 93 -2.70 1.69 -10.00
C GLY A 93 -2.34 2.00 -11.46
N THR A 94 -2.83 1.23 -12.43
CA THR A 94 -2.58 1.47 -13.87
C THR A 94 -3.56 2.46 -14.52
N GLY A 95 -4.53 3.02 -13.76
CA GLY A 95 -5.54 3.92 -14.28
C GLY A 95 -6.79 3.25 -14.84
N LYS A 96 -7.11 2.00 -14.44
CA LYS A 96 -8.29 1.25 -14.86
C LYS A 96 -9.59 2.02 -14.64
N THR A 97 -9.73 2.73 -13.52
CA THR A 97 -10.95 3.46 -13.19
C THR A 97 -11.32 4.48 -14.27
N ALA A 98 -10.39 5.31 -14.71
CA ALA A 98 -10.65 6.25 -15.80
C ALA A 98 -10.88 5.53 -17.13
N ALA A 99 -10.24 4.36 -17.37
CA ALA A 99 -10.41 3.59 -18.59
C ALA A 99 -11.86 3.14 -18.85
N PHE A 100 -12.64 2.87 -17.78
CA PHE A 100 -14.07 2.57 -17.93
C PHE A 100 -14.99 3.74 -17.58
N ALA A 101 -14.60 4.62 -16.65
CA ALA A 101 -15.45 5.73 -16.23
C ALA A 101 -15.69 6.74 -17.36
N LEU A 102 -14.66 7.08 -18.13
CA LEU A 102 -14.78 8.07 -19.22
C LEU A 102 -15.73 7.61 -20.33
N PRO A 103 -15.62 6.37 -20.90
CA PRO A 103 -16.57 5.88 -21.87
C PRO A 103 -18.01 5.77 -21.34
N VAL A 104 -18.17 5.35 -20.08
CA VAL A 104 -19.50 5.28 -19.44
C VAL A 104 -20.10 6.68 -19.36
N LEU A 105 -19.36 7.67 -18.81
CA LEU A 105 -19.84 9.04 -18.66
C LEU A 105 -20.14 9.72 -19.99
N ALA A 106 -19.33 9.45 -21.03
CA ALA A 106 -19.54 9.95 -22.40
C ALA A 106 -20.89 9.51 -23.00
N ARG A 107 -21.41 8.37 -22.59
CA ARG A 107 -22.59 7.73 -23.19
C ARG A 107 -23.82 7.68 -22.27
N ILE A 108 -23.76 8.26 -21.06
CA ILE A 108 -24.93 8.40 -20.16
C ILE A 108 -25.90 9.45 -20.73
N ASP A 109 -27.18 9.09 -20.79
CA ASP A 109 -28.24 10.06 -21.05
C ASP A 109 -28.60 10.81 -19.76
N ARG A 110 -28.19 12.08 -19.70
CA ARG A 110 -28.40 12.96 -18.55
C ARG A 110 -29.87 13.30 -18.28
N LYS A 111 -30.76 13.04 -19.24
CA LYS A 111 -32.20 13.29 -19.12
C LYS A 111 -32.91 12.13 -18.39
N VAL A 112 -32.36 10.94 -18.49
CA VAL A 112 -32.94 9.74 -17.86
C VAL A 112 -32.48 9.68 -16.38
N ARG A 113 -33.46 9.72 -15.48
CA ARG A 113 -33.28 9.70 -14.03
C ARG A 113 -33.42 8.28 -13.46
N ALA A 114 -32.65 7.36 -14.03
CA ALA A 114 -32.61 5.95 -13.65
C ALA A 114 -31.17 5.43 -13.72
N PRO A 115 -30.84 4.31 -13.03
CA PRO A 115 -29.54 3.67 -13.13
C PRO A 115 -29.26 3.19 -14.56
N GLN A 116 -28.24 3.76 -15.19
CA GLN A 116 -27.77 3.39 -16.53
C GLN A 116 -26.44 2.65 -16.49
N ALA A 117 -25.66 2.86 -15.43
CA ALA A 117 -24.39 2.18 -15.22
C ALA A 117 -24.34 1.57 -13.81
N LEU A 118 -23.88 0.32 -13.74
CA LEU A 118 -23.60 -0.39 -12.50
C LEU A 118 -22.13 -0.82 -12.50
N VAL A 119 -21.38 -0.41 -11.48
CA VAL A 119 -20.02 -0.84 -11.25
C VAL A 119 -19.96 -1.68 -10.00
N LEU A 120 -19.47 -2.90 -10.10
CA LEU A 120 -19.24 -3.79 -8.97
C LEU A 120 -17.78 -3.75 -8.54
N ALA A 121 -17.57 -3.60 -7.25
CA ALA A 121 -16.26 -3.61 -6.63
C ALA A 121 -16.24 -4.58 -5.43
N PRO A 122 -15.10 -5.26 -5.14
CA PRO A 122 -15.01 -6.27 -4.07
C PRO A 122 -15.17 -5.70 -2.67
N THR A 123 -14.75 -4.45 -2.44
CA THR A 123 -14.75 -3.83 -1.13
C THR A 123 -15.46 -2.49 -1.12
N ARG A 124 -15.85 -2.07 0.08
CA ARG A 124 -16.52 -0.76 0.32
C ARG A 124 -15.62 0.40 -0.04
N GLU A 125 -14.36 0.28 0.35
CA GLU A 125 -13.32 1.29 0.11
C GLU A 125 -13.09 1.50 -1.39
N LEU A 126 -12.97 0.40 -2.15
CA LEU A 126 -12.83 0.50 -3.60
C LEU A 126 -14.10 1.05 -4.25
N ALA A 127 -15.29 0.64 -3.79
CA ALA A 127 -16.55 1.19 -4.29
C ALA A 127 -16.64 2.72 -4.06
N LEU A 128 -16.17 3.21 -2.91
CA LEU A 128 -16.09 4.65 -2.65
C LEU A 128 -15.08 5.34 -3.56
N GLN A 129 -13.87 4.81 -3.71
CA GLN A 129 -12.83 5.39 -4.58
C GLN A 129 -13.28 5.46 -6.04
N VAL A 130 -13.91 4.39 -6.52
CA VAL A 130 -14.47 4.37 -7.88
C VAL A 130 -15.60 5.38 -8.00
N ALA A 131 -16.50 5.48 -7.02
CA ALA A 131 -17.56 6.48 -7.01
C ALA A 131 -17.01 7.92 -6.98
N ASP A 132 -16.01 8.19 -6.16
CA ASP A 132 -15.34 9.49 -6.07
C ASP A 132 -14.65 9.84 -7.41
N SER A 133 -14.00 8.87 -8.06
CA SER A 133 -13.41 9.05 -9.39
C SER A 133 -14.46 9.37 -10.45
N PHE A 134 -15.59 8.66 -10.46
CA PHE A 134 -16.70 9.01 -11.35
C PHE A 134 -17.26 10.39 -11.06
N GLN A 135 -17.42 10.74 -9.78
CA GLN A 135 -17.97 12.03 -9.38
C GLN A 135 -17.06 13.18 -9.78
N SER A 136 -15.73 13.02 -9.64
CA SER A 136 -14.76 14.06 -10.05
C SER A 136 -14.87 14.42 -11.53
N PHE A 137 -15.07 13.45 -12.42
CA PHE A 137 -15.33 13.70 -13.83
C PHE A 137 -16.75 14.25 -14.06
N ALA A 138 -17.76 13.67 -13.39
CA ALA A 138 -19.17 14.03 -13.54
C ALA A 138 -19.46 15.48 -13.11
N ASP A 139 -18.75 16.01 -12.11
CA ASP A 139 -18.88 17.39 -11.64
C ASP A 139 -18.55 18.41 -12.75
N HIS A 140 -17.64 18.06 -13.66
CA HIS A 140 -17.29 18.89 -14.80
C HIS A 140 -18.22 18.71 -16.01
N LEU A 141 -18.96 17.60 -16.07
CA LEU A 141 -19.93 17.33 -17.12
C LEU A 141 -21.33 17.86 -16.80
N GLY A 142 -21.68 17.92 -15.51
CA GLY A 142 -22.97 18.33 -15.01
C GLY A 142 -24.13 17.37 -15.29
N GLY A 143 -25.12 17.35 -14.42
CA GLY A 143 -26.36 16.58 -14.58
C GLY A 143 -26.26 15.08 -14.38
N ILE A 144 -25.10 14.56 -13.99
CA ILE A 144 -24.87 13.13 -13.68
C ILE A 144 -24.75 12.97 -12.15
N SER A 145 -25.45 12.01 -11.60
CA SER A 145 -25.41 11.66 -10.19
C SER A 145 -24.83 10.28 -10.01
N VAL A 146 -23.80 10.19 -9.19
CA VAL A 146 -23.12 8.95 -8.81
C VAL A 146 -23.54 8.55 -7.40
N LEU A 147 -23.86 7.29 -7.18
CA LEU A 147 -24.28 6.79 -5.87
C LEU A 147 -23.49 5.55 -5.46
N PRO A 148 -22.68 5.62 -4.41
CA PRO A 148 -22.08 4.43 -3.83
C PRO A 148 -23.09 3.64 -3.00
N ILE A 149 -23.15 2.30 -3.22
CA ILE A 149 -24.02 1.36 -2.50
C ILE A 149 -23.19 0.23 -1.90
N TYR A 150 -23.01 0.25 -0.58
CA TYR A 150 -22.20 -0.76 0.12
C TYR A 150 -22.74 -1.08 1.51
N GLY A 151 -22.36 -2.24 2.05
CA GLY A 151 -22.78 -2.65 3.38
C GLY A 151 -22.15 -1.81 4.49
N GLY A 152 -22.88 -1.58 5.60
CA GLY A 152 -22.39 -0.80 6.75
C GLY A 152 -22.73 0.69 6.71
N GLN A 153 -23.07 1.25 5.55
CA GLN A 153 -23.65 2.58 5.44
C GLN A 153 -25.14 2.54 5.75
N SER A 154 -25.70 3.66 6.23
CA SER A 154 -27.13 3.82 6.48
C SER A 154 -27.95 3.54 5.20
N TYR A 155 -28.91 2.63 5.30
CA TYR A 155 -29.80 2.26 4.20
C TYR A 155 -30.63 3.46 3.69
N GLY A 156 -31.01 4.36 4.60
CA GLY A 156 -31.77 5.56 4.26
C GLY A 156 -31.03 6.52 3.32
N ILE A 157 -29.71 6.65 3.44
CA ILE A 157 -28.89 7.46 2.54
C ILE A 157 -28.94 6.89 1.13
N GLN A 158 -28.77 5.58 0.99
CA GLN A 158 -28.79 4.89 -0.30
C GLN A 158 -30.17 4.98 -0.95
N LEU A 159 -31.25 4.73 -0.20
CA LEU A 159 -32.61 4.90 -0.67
C LEU A 159 -32.91 6.33 -1.16
N SER A 160 -32.42 7.34 -0.42
CA SER A 160 -32.58 8.73 -0.83
C SER A 160 -31.84 9.02 -2.14
N GLY A 161 -30.63 8.48 -2.33
CA GLY A 161 -29.86 8.61 -3.57
C GLY A 161 -30.57 7.95 -4.76
N LEU A 162 -31.09 6.73 -4.59
CA LEU A 162 -31.84 6.01 -5.62
C LEU A 162 -33.12 6.77 -6.03
N ARG A 163 -33.87 7.27 -5.06
CA ARG A 163 -35.09 8.07 -5.33
C ARG A 163 -34.81 9.39 -6.07
N ARG A 164 -33.62 9.97 -5.90
CA ARG A 164 -33.20 11.16 -6.66
C ARG A 164 -32.83 10.85 -8.11
N GLY A 165 -32.77 9.55 -8.48
CA GLY A 165 -32.50 9.11 -9.84
C GLY A 165 -31.01 9.15 -10.19
N ALA A 166 -30.17 8.53 -9.35
CA ALA A 166 -28.75 8.34 -9.66
C ALA A 166 -28.58 7.49 -10.93
N GLN A 167 -27.78 7.98 -11.87
CA GLN A 167 -27.52 7.31 -13.14
C GLN A 167 -26.36 6.30 -13.07
N VAL A 168 -25.38 6.55 -12.21
CA VAL A 168 -24.25 5.65 -11.99
C VAL A 168 -24.33 5.08 -10.57
N ILE A 169 -24.41 3.77 -10.48
CA ILE A 169 -24.38 3.04 -9.22
C ILE A 169 -23.03 2.34 -9.11
N VAL A 170 -22.32 2.56 -8.00
CA VAL A 170 -21.07 1.86 -7.69
C VAL A 170 -21.28 1.07 -6.40
N GLY A 171 -21.15 -0.25 -6.43
CA GLY A 171 -21.50 -1.00 -5.25
C GLY A 171 -20.75 -2.30 -5.01
N THR A 172 -20.88 -2.81 -3.77
CA THR A 172 -20.42 -4.16 -3.43
C THR A 172 -21.54 -5.17 -3.71
N PRO A 173 -21.22 -6.38 -4.24
CA PRO A 173 -22.21 -7.34 -4.72
C PRO A 173 -23.35 -7.60 -3.73
N GLY A 174 -23.05 -7.97 -2.48
CA GLY A 174 -24.08 -8.31 -1.49
C GLY A 174 -25.07 -7.17 -1.19
N ARG A 175 -24.64 -5.90 -1.17
CA ARG A 175 -25.56 -4.77 -0.95
C ARG A 175 -26.37 -4.42 -2.19
N VAL A 176 -25.79 -4.61 -3.38
CA VAL A 176 -26.52 -4.46 -4.65
C VAL A 176 -27.66 -5.48 -4.71
N ILE A 177 -27.40 -6.76 -4.41
CA ILE A 177 -28.42 -7.80 -4.33
C ILE A 177 -29.51 -7.47 -3.31
N ASP A 178 -29.14 -6.97 -2.12
CA ASP A 178 -30.12 -6.58 -1.09
C ASP A 178 -31.09 -5.51 -1.61
N HIS A 179 -30.60 -4.52 -2.36
CA HIS A 179 -31.45 -3.52 -2.99
C HIS A 179 -32.30 -4.07 -4.15
N LEU A 180 -31.78 -4.98 -4.99
CA LEU A 180 -32.50 -5.66 -6.04
C LEU A 180 -33.65 -6.50 -5.47
N GLN A 181 -33.37 -7.32 -4.46
CA GLN A 181 -34.37 -8.16 -3.78
C GLN A 181 -35.48 -7.36 -3.14
N LYS A 182 -35.18 -6.17 -2.61
CA LYS A 182 -36.18 -5.28 -2.00
C LYS A 182 -36.92 -4.40 -3.02
N GLY A 183 -36.57 -4.51 -4.30
CA GLY A 183 -37.14 -3.69 -5.36
C GLY A 183 -36.82 -2.19 -5.22
N SER A 184 -35.79 -1.84 -4.45
CA SER A 184 -35.38 -0.45 -4.25
C SER A 184 -34.33 0.04 -5.26
N LEU A 185 -33.67 -0.87 -5.96
CA LEU A 185 -32.82 -0.63 -7.12
C LEU A 185 -33.49 -1.30 -8.33
N ASP A 186 -33.83 -0.51 -9.31
CA ASP A 186 -34.28 -0.95 -10.63
C ASP A 186 -33.14 -0.79 -11.63
N ILE A 187 -32.77 -1.87 -12.30
CA ILE A 187 -31.69 -1.93 -13.29
C ILE A 187 -32.22 -2.25 -14.70
N SER A 188 -33.52 -2.08 -14.95
CA SER A 188 -34.14 -2.35 -16.25
C SER A 188 -33.59 -1.45 -17.38
N ASP A 189 -33.16 -0.24 -17.05
CA ASP A 189 -32.57 0.73 -17.99
C ASP A 189 -31.03 0.64 -18.04
N LEU A 190 -30.44 -0.42 -17.47
CA LEU A 190 -28.97 -0.55 -17.39
C LEU A 190 -28.38 -0.76 -18.78
N ARG A 191 -27.41 0.08 -19.12
CA ARG A 191 -26.67 0.05 -20.39
C ARG A 191 -25.23 -0.39 -20.24
N PHE A 192 -24.65 -0.18 -19.05
CA PHE A 192 -23.25 -0.47 -18.76
C PHE A 192 -23.13 -1.26 -17.47
N LEU A 193 -22.38 -2.35 -17.53
CA LEU A 193 -21.98 -3.11 -16.36
C LEU A 193 -20.47 -3.23 -16.31
N VAL A 194 -19.88 -2.80 -15.20
CA VAL A 194 -18.42 -2.90 -14.97
C VAL A 194 -18.17 -3.81 -13.78
N LEU A 195 -17.26 -4.74 -13.95
CA LEU A 195 -16.69 -5.56 -12.86
C LEU A 195 -15.25 -5.11 -12.64
N ASP A 196 -14.99 -4.43 -11.54
CA ASP A 196 -13.62 -4.00 -11.19
C ASP A 196 -13.02 -4.92 -10.13
N GLU A 197 -11.74 -5.27 -10.29
CA GLU A 197 -11.05 -6.30 -9.50
C GLU A 197 -11.86 -7.61 -9.43
N ALA A 198 -12.29 -8.12 -10.59
CA ALA A 198 -13.17 -9.29 -10.68
C ALA A 198 -12.57 -10.54 -10.03
N ASP A 199 -11.27 -10.80 -10.19
CA ASP A 199 -10.54 -11.89 -9.52
C ASP A 199 -10.65 -11.79 -8.00
N GLU A 200 -10.57 -10.58 -7.45
CA GLU A 200 -10.71 -10.35 -6.02
C GLU A 200 -12.15 -10.60 -5.53
N MET A 201 -13.16 -10.22 -6.30
CA MET A 201 -14.55 -10.54 -5.95
C MET A 201 -14.76 -12.07 -5.85
N LEU A 202 -14.19 -12.83 -6.79
CA LEU A 202 -14.28 -14.29 -6.75
C LEU A 202 -13.48 -14.89 -5.59
N ASN A 203 -12.27 -14.39 -5.33
CA ASN A 203 -11.42 -14.82 -4.19
C ASN A 203 -12.11 -14.56 -2.84
N MET A 204 -12.97 -13.53 -2.76
CA MET A 204 -13.75 -13.21 -1.57
C MET A 204 -15.06 -14.02 -1.45
N GLY A 205 -15.35 -14.88 -2.42
CA GLY A 205 -16.54 -15.74 -2.42
C GLY A 205 -17.79 -15.10 -3.00
N PHE A 206 -17.69 -13.94 -3.67
CA PHE A 206 -18.84 -13.26 -4.30
C PHE A 206 -19.21 -13.81 -5.68
N GLN A 207 -18.71 -15.00 -6.06
CA GLN A 207 -18.99 -15.55 -7.38
C GLN A 207 -20.49 -15.67 -7.66
N GLU A 208 -21.24 -16.30 -6.75
CA GLU A 208 -22.68 -16.49 -6.89
C GLU A 208 -23.45 -15.16 -6.93
N ASP A 209 -23.01 -14.21 -6.11
CA ASP A 209 -23.58 -12.87 -6.07
C ASP A 209 -23.40 -12.13 -7.40
N VAL A 210 -22.19 -12.18 -7.95
CA VAL A 210 -21.86 -11.55 -9.24
C VAL A 210 -22.63 -12.21 -10.37
N GLU A 211 -22.64 -13.54 -10.45
CA GLU A 211 -23.38 -14.27 -11.46
C GLU A 211 -24.88 -13.97 -11.40
N ARG A 212 -25.45 -13.83 -10.21
CA ARG A 212 -26.85 -13.45 -10.01
C ARG A 212 -27.14 -12.04 -10.52
N ILE A 213 -26.31 -11.04 -10.17
CA ILE A 213 -26.48 -9.67 -10.67
C ILE A 213 -26.39 -9.65 -12.20
N LEU A 214 -25.42 -10.36 -12.78
CA LEU A 214 -25.26 -10.47 -14.23
C LEU A 214 -26.52 -11.06 -14.91
N ALA A 215 -27.15 -12.04 -14.29
CA ALA A 215 -28.38 -12.67 -14.80
C ALA A 215 -29.61 -11.74 -14.71
N ASP A 216 -29.67 -10.86 -13.70
CA ASP A 216 -30.76 -9.90 -13.49
C ASP A 216 -30.64 -8.64 -14.38
N THR A 217 -29.49 -8.43 -15.05
CA THR A 217 -29.26 -7.26 -15.92
C THR A 217 -29.85 -7.48 -17.35
N PRO A 218 -30.24 -6.40 -18.08
CA PRO A 218 -30.74 -6.52 -19.45
C PRO A 218 -29.77 -7.27 -20.38
N ALA A 219 -30.31 -7.95 -21.39
CA ALA A 219 -29.48 -8.67 -22.37
C ALA A 219 -28.64 -7.72 -23.22
N GLU A 220 -29.20 -6.58 -23.59
CA GLU A 220 -28.56 -5.55 -24.40
C GLU A 220 -27.79 -4.53 -23.51
N LYS A 221 -26.72 -4.99 -22.89
CA LYS A 221 -25.83 -4.15 -22.12
C LYS A 221 -24.40 -4.33 -22.61
N GLN A 222 -23.57 -3.31 -22.42
CA GLN A 222 -22.13 -3.41 -22.59
C GLN A 222 -21.49 -3.84 -21.27
N VAL A 223 -20.58 -4.81 -21.33
CA VAL A 223 -19.87 -5.32 -20.13
C VAL A 223 -18.38 -5.02 -20.25
N ALA A 224 -17.82 -4.44 -19.17
CA ALA A 224 -16.39 -4.26 -19.02
C ALA A 224 -15.91 -5.01 -17.77
N LEU A 225 -15.04 -6.00 -17.96
CA LEU A 225 -14.46 -6.79 -16.87
C LEU A 225 -12.99 -6.43 -16.71
N PHE A 226 -12.64 -5.89 -15.56
CA PHE A 226 -11.25 -5.58 -15.20
C PHE A 226 -10.77 -6.53 -14.10
N SER A 227 -9.56 -7.07 -14.30
CA SER A 227 -8.93 -8.02 -13.40
C SER A 227 -7.42 -7.88 -13.45
N ALA A 228 -6.73 -8.23 -12.37
CA ALA A 228 -5.27 -8.34 -12.40
C ALA A 228 -4.83 -9.66 -13.02
N THR A 229 -5.64 -10.71 -12.87
CA THR A 229 -5.36 -12.08 -13.30
C THR A 229 -6.53 -12.68 -14.10
N MET A 230 -6.26 -13.78 -14.81
CA MET A 230 -7.26 -14.51 -15.60
C MET A 230 -7.40 -15.98 -15.14
N PRO A 231 -7.84 -16.24 -13.90
CA PRO A 231 -8.09 -17.61 -13.45
C PRO A 231 -9.24 -18.25 -14.22
N ALA A 232 -9.36 -19.57 -14.14
CA ALA A 232 -10.39 -20.33 -14.88
C ALA A 232 -11.82 -19.85 -14.60
N ALA A 233 -12.09 -19.36 -13.39
CA ALA A 233 -13.40 -18.83 -12.99
C ALA A 233 -13.72 -17.52 -13.73
N ILE A 234 -12.78 -16.57 -13.82
CA ILE A 234 -12.93 -15.32 -14.59
C ILE A 234 -13.13 -15.62 -16.06
N ARG A 235 -12.33 -16.55 -16.63
CA ARG A 235 -12.48 -16.96 -18.02
C ARG A 235 -13.85 -17.58 -18.32
N ARG A 236 -14.41 -18.35 -17.39
CA ARG A 236 -15.75 -18.91 -17.51
C ARG A 236 -16.81 -17.81 -17.46
N LEU A 237 -16.72 -16.89 -16.50
CA LEU A 237 -17.62 -15.76 -16.35
C LEU A 237 -17.61 -14.86 -17.60
N SER A 238 -16.44 -14.56 -18.14
CA SER A 238 -16.29 -13.79 -19.37
C SER A 238 -16.99 -14.49 -20.55
N LYS A 239 -16.77 -15.79 -20.75
CA LYS A 239 -17.40 -16.55 -21.85
C LYS A 239 -18.93 -16.67 -21.72
N GLN A 240 -19.45 -16.63 -20.52
CA GLN A 240 -20.89 -16.82 -20.26
C GLN A 240 -21.68 -15.51 -20.39
N TYR A 241 -21.09 -14.37 -19.98
CA TYR A 241 -21.83 -13.12 -19.81
C TYR A 241 -21.38 -11.96 -20.71
N LEU A 242 -20.20 -12.07 -21.35
CA LEU A 242 -19.71 -11.05 -22.27
C LEU A 242 -19.96 -11.50 -23.72
N ASN A 243 -20.23 -10.53 -24.59
CA ASN A 243 -20.50 -10.78 -26.01
C ASN A 243 -19.27 -10.40 -26.86
N ASP A 244 -18.56 -11.37 -27.39
CA ASP A 244 -17.34 -11.21 -28.19
C ASP A 244 -16.38 -10.17 -27.61
N PRO A 245 -15.94 -10.31 -26.36
CA PRO A 245 -15.14 -9.29 -25.69
C PRO A 245 -13.77 -9.15 -26.30
N GLN A 246 -13.26 -7.93 -26.39
CA GLN A 246 -11.86 -7.70 -26.68
C GLN A 246 -11.02 -7.95 -25.43
N GLU A 247 -10.11 -8.91 -25.47
CA GLU A 247 -9.14 -9.11 -24.41
C GLU A 247 -7.95 -8.14 -24.59
N ILE A 248 -7.79 -7.24 -23.64
CA ILE A 248 -6.72 -6.24 -23.59
C ILE A 248 -5.83 -6.58 -22.42
N THR A 249 -4.59 -6.95 -22.71
CA THR A 249 -3.59 -7.25 -21.68
C THR A 249 -2.50 -6.18 -21.69
N VAL A 250 -2.49 -5.35 -20.69
CA VAL A 250 -1.38 -4.44 -20.44
C VAL A 250 -0.40 -5.16 -19.52
N LYS A 251 0.69 -5.62 -20.12
CA LYS A 251 1.82 -6.13 -19.34
C LYS A 251 2.34 -4.92 -18.56
N SER A 252 2.14 -4.90 -17.28
CA SER A 252 2.88 -4.00 -16.42
C SER A 252 4.36 -4.25 -16.72
N GLN A 253 5.02 -3.29 -17.37
CA GLN A 253 6.44 -3.18 -17.15
C GLN A 253 6.55 -3.07 -15.63
N THR A 254 7.39 -3.85 -15.05
CA THR A 254 7.56 -4.11 -13.61
C THR A 254 7.81 -2.86 -12.74
N ARG A 255 7.34 -1.67 -13.14
CA ARG A 255 7.57 -0.39 -12.45
C ARG A 255 7.09 -0.38 -11.00
N THR A 256 6.02 -1.14 -10.68
CA THR A 256 5.54 -1.19 -9.28
C THR A 256 6.48 -2.01 -8.39
N ALA A 257 7.24 -2.97 -8.96
CA ALA A 257 8.25 -3.72 -8.21
C ALA A 257 9.60 -2.98 -8.17
N ASP A 258 9.91 -2.19 -9.19
CA ASP A 258 11.19 -1.48 -9.31
C ASP A 258 11.28 -0.30 -8.32
N ASN A 259 10.15 0.32 -7.97
CA ASN A 259 10.08 1.41 -6.99
C ASN A 259 9.94 0.91 -5.54
N ILE A 260 9.77 -0.41 -5.32
CA ILE A 260 9.62 -0.99 -3.98
C ILE A 260 10.85 -1.81 -3.65
N ARG A 261 11.61 -1.37 -2.66
CA ARG A 261 12.71 -2.15 -2.13
C ARG A 261 12.17 -3.32 -1.30
N GLN A 262 12.41 -4.54 -1.75
CA GLN A 262 11.87 -5.74 -1.13
C GLN A 262 12.93 -6.44 -0.30
N ARG A 263 12.64 -6.63 0.98
CA ARG A 263 13.53 -7.29 1.95
C ARG A 263 12.80 -8.41 2.67
N PHE A 264 13.52 -9.42 3.12
CA PHE A 264 12.96 -10.44 4.01
C PHE A 264 13.83 -10.63 5.25
N LEU A 265 13.18 -11.05 6.34
CA LEU A 265 13.81 -11.32 7.62
C LEU A 265 13.49 -12.75 8.04
N MET A 266 14.53 -13.60 8.12
CA MET A 266 14.37 -14.99 8.56
C MET A 266 14.34 -15.06 10.08
N THR A 267 13.20 -15.48 10.67
CA THR A 267 13.07 -15.58 12.14
C THR A 267 12.07 -16.63 12.58
N ALA A 268 12.20 -17.12 13.82
CA ALA A 268 11.19 -17.98 14.40
C ALA A 268 9.93 -17.17 14.76
N HIS A 269 8.75 -17.76 14.64
CA HIS A 269 7.47 -17.10 14.91
C HIS A 269 7.44 -16.33 16.25
N ARG A 270 7.97 -16.94 17.32
CA ARG A 270 8.06 -16.33 18.67
C ARG A 270 8.90 -15.06 18.75
N ASN A 271 9.81 -14.86 17.79
CA ASN A 271 10.73 -13.72 17.78
C ASN A 271 10.28 -12.61 16.82
N LYS A 272 9.19 -12.83 16.04
CA LYS A 272 8.71 -11.86 15.05
C LYS A 272 8.40 -10.50 15.67
N LEU A 273 7.74 -10.48 16.83
CA LEU A 273 7.37 -9.23 17.50
C LEU A 273 8.60 -8.45 17.98
N ASP A 274 9.59 -9.14 18.56
CA ASP A 274 10.84 -8.49 18.98
C ASP A 274 11.59 -7.92 17.77
N ALA A 275 11.72 -8.71 16.71
CA ALA A 275 12.35 -8.27 15.48
C ALA A 275 11.62 -7.07 14.84
N LEU A 276 10.27 -7.10 14.79
CA LEU A 276 9.47 -5.98 14.29
C LEU A 276 9.69 -4.73 15.14
N THR A 277 9.67 -4.85 16.46
CA THR A 277 9.90 -3.71 17.36
C THR A 277 11.27 -3.07 17.11
N ARG A 278 12.32 -3.86 16.93
CA ARG A 278 13.67 -3.35 16.63
C ARG A 278 13.73 -2.63 15.27
N VAL A 279 13.06 -3.17 14.26
CA VAL A 279 12.94 -2.52 12.95
C VAL A 279 12.25 -1.16 13.09
N LEU A 280 11.12 -1.09 13.80
CA LEU A 280 10.36 0.15 14.03
C LEU A 280 11.15 1.21 14.81
N GLU A 281 12.09 0.81 15.66
CA GLU A 281 12.95 1.72 16.43
C GLU A 281 14.05 2.37 15.57
N VAL A 282 14.52 1.65 14.54
CA VAL A 282 15.68 2.06 13.74
C VAL A 282 15.26 2.67 12.41
N GLU A 283 14.24 2.13 11.75
CA GLU A 283 13.81 2.61 10.44
C GLU A 283 12.93 3.87 10.55
N GLU A 284 13.13 4.78 9.63
CA GLU A 284 12.28 5.97 9.47
C GLU A 284 11.15 5.64 8.50
N PHE A 285 9.92 5.91 8.89
CA PHE A 285 8.73 5.71 8.06
C PHE A 285 7.69 6.80 8.29
N GLU A 286 6.95 7.14 7.25
CA GLU A 286 5.83 8.09 7.36
C GLU A 286 4.56 7.40 7.86
N ALA A 287 4.20 6.29 7.21
CA ALA A 287 3.15 5.39 7.63
C ALA A 287 3.47 3.95 7.20
N MET A 288 2.92 3.00 7.94
CA MET A 288 3.19 1.57 7.73
C MET A 288 1.90 0.76 7.80
N ILE A 289 1.75 -0.21 6.88
CA ILE A 289 0.75 -1.28 7.03
C ILE A 289 1.47 -2.57 7.41
N VAL A 290 0.97 -3.22 8.46
CA VAL A 290 1.44 -4.53 8.92
C VAL A 290 0.36 -5.58 8.65
N PHE A 291 0.65 -6.52 7.76
CA PHE A 291 -0.25 -7.60 7.40
C PHE A 291 -0.08 -8.80 8.32
N VAL A 292 -1.18 -9.22 8.92
CA VAL A 292 -1.28 -10.44 9.73
C VAL A 292 -2.37 -11.37 9.16
N ARG A 293 -2.34 -12.63 9.56
CA ARG A 293 -3.21 -13.65 8.99
C ARG A 293 -4.64 -13.62 9.52
N THR A 294 -4.84 -13.35 10.80
CA THR A 294 -6.15 -13.45 11.45
C THR A 294 -6.62 -12.13 12.05
N LYS A 295 -7.94 -11.98 12.19
CA LYS A 295 -8.56 -10.82 12.84
C LYS A 295 -8.07 -10.62 14.27
N HIS A 296 -7.95 -11.70 15.04
CA HIS A 296 -7.48 -11.67 16.42
C HIS A 296 -6.04 -11.13 16.50
N GLU A 297 -5.16 -11.57 15.60
CA GLU A 297 -3.78 -11.07 15.55
C GLU A 297 -3.69 -9.58 15.22
N THR A 298 -4.66 -9.01 14.48
CA THR A 298 -4.65 -7.55 14.24
C THR A 298 -4.75 -6.76 15.53
N GLU A 299 -5.66 -7.15 16.41
CA GLU A 299 -5.89 -6.47 17.68
C GLU A 299 -4.74 -6.70 18.66
N GLU A 300 -4.31 -7.96 18.79
CA GLU A 300 -3.22 -8.35 19.67
C GLU A 300 -1.91 -7.65 19.30
N LEU A 301 -1.56 -7.62 18.01
CA LEU A 301 -0.33 -6.97 17.55
C LEU A 301 -0.41 -5.45 17.72
N ALA A 302 -1.54 -4.83 17.36
CA ALA A 302 -1.73 -3.39 17.55
C ALA A 302 -1.65 -2.99 19.03
N GLU A 303 -2.24 -3.77 19.94
CA GLU A 303 -2.12 -3.55 21.39
C GLU A 303 -0.68 -3.65 21.87
N LYS A 304 0.04 -4.68 21.44
CA LYS A 304 1.46 -4.88 21.79
C LYS A 304 2.36 -3.76 21.26
N LEU A 305 2.05 -3.20 20.09
CA LEU A 305 2.79 -2.06 19.54
C LEU A 305 2.47 -0.78 20.34
N ARG A 306 1.20 -0.53 20.67
CA ARG A 306 0.83 0.61 21.54
C ARG A 306 1.50 0.54 22.92
N ALA A 307 1.54 -0.64 23.52
CA ALA A 307 2.24 -0.86 24.80
C ALA A 307 3.75 -0.56 24.73
N ARG A 308 4.32 -0.49 23.53
CA ARG A 308 5.72 -0.11 23.25
C ARG A 308 5.90 1.33 22.80
N GLY A 309 4.82 2.13 22.84
CA GLY A 309 4.86 3.56 22.52
C GLY A 309 4.60 3.90 21.05
N PHE A 310 4.26 2.93 20.19
CA PHE A 310 3.93 3.21 18.80
C PHE A 310 2.46 3.59 18.63
N THR A 311 2.17 4.53 17.71
CA THR A 311 0.81 4.88 17.32
C THR A 311 0.26 3.84 16.35
N ALA A 312 -0.39 2.80 16.89
CA ALA A 312 -0.87 1.64 16.13
C ALA A 312 -2.38 1.40 16.32
N ALA A 313 -3.07 1.03 15.25
CA ALA A 313 -4.46 0.61 15.30
C ALA A 313 -4.69 -0.65 14.46
N ALA A 314 -5.68 -1.45 14.87
CA ALA A 314 -6.11 -2.62 14.13
C ALA A 314 -7.22 -2.25 13.14
N ILE A 315 -7.25 -2.95 11.98
CA ILE A 315 -8.37 -2.93 11.06
C ILE A 315 -8.67 -4.36 10.58
N ASN A 316 -9.92 -4.79 10.78
CA ASN A 316 -10.39 -6.12 10.39
C ASN A 316 -11.88 -6.09 10.04
N GLY A 317 -12.43 -7.22 9.59
CA GLY A 317 -13.81 -7.30 9.14
C GLY A 317 -14.89 -7.12 10.20
N ASP A 318 -14.53 -7.18 11.50
CA ASP A 318 -15.49 -7.08 12.61
C ASP A 318 -15.63 -5.64 13.13
N ILE A 319 -14.71 -4.75 12.73
CA ILE A 319 -14.74 -3.34 13.10
C ILE A 319 -15.88 -2.62 12.37
N ALA A 320 -16.68 -1.85 13.13
CA ALA A 320 -17.77 -1.06 12.59
C ALA A 320 -17.27 -0.08 11.53
N GLN A 321 -18.04 0.12 10.46
CA GLN A 321 -17.63 0.90 9.29
C GLN A 321 -17.21 2.33 9.64
N ASN A 322 -17.98 3.00 10.48
CA ASN A 322 -17.65 4.37 10.93
C ASN A 322 -16.33 4.46 11.70
N GLN A 323 -15.98 3.41 12.45
CA GLN A 323 -14.70 3.35 13.15
C GLN A 323 -13.56 3.06 12.18
N ARG A 324 -13.80 2.19 11.19
CA ARG A 324 -12.84 1.87 10.12
C ARG A 324 -12.49 3.12 9.31
N GLU A 325 -13.50 3.90 8.88
CA GLU A 325 -13.32 5.16 8.16
C GLU A 325 -12.50 6.16 8.99
N ARG A 326 -12.82 6.34 10.28
CA ARG A 326 -12.03 7.19 11.19
C ARG A 326 -10.58 6.74 11.33
N THR A 327 -10.32 5.43 11.41
CA THR A 327 -8.97 4.89 11.51
C THR A 327 -8.17 5.16 10.23
N ILE A 328 -8.80 5.03 9.07
CA ILE A 328 -8.19 5.35 7.78
C ILE A 328 -7.90 6.86 7.68
N ASP A 329 -8.82 7.71 8.11
CA ASP A 329 -8.63 9.15 8.13
C ASP A 329 -7.49 9.55 9.09
N GLN A 330 -7.37 8.89 10.24
CA GLN A 330 -6.24 9.11 11.15
C GLN A 330 -4.91 8.72 10.50
N LEU A 331 -4.87 7.61 9.74
CA LEU A 331 -3.69 7.21 9.00
C LEU A 331 -3.35 8.21 7.89
N LYS A 332 -4.33 8.72 7.15
CA LYS A 332 -4.14 9.74 6.11
C LYS A 332 -3.59 11.06 6.69
N ASN A 333 -4.09 11.46 7.85
CA ASN A 333 -3.76 12.76 8.47
C ASN A 333 -2.54 12.71 9.41
N GLY A 334 -1.81 11.61 9.49
CA GLY A 334 -0.62 11.50 10.33
C GLY A 334 -0.88 11.41 11.85
N ARG A 335 -2.11 11.11 12.25
CA ARG A 335 -2.47 10.84 13.66
C ARG A 335 -2.29 9.38 14.05
N LEU A 336 -2.12 8.54 13.06
CA LEU A 336 -1.83 7.12 13.17
C LEU A 336 -0.69 6.79 12.22
N ASP A 337 0.33 6.07 12.69
CA ASP A 337 1.49 5.73 11.87
C ASP A 337 1.50 4.27 11.45
N ILE A 338 0.93 3.36 12.28
CA ILE A 338 0.95 1.92 12.01
C ILE A 338 -0.47 1.38 11.96
N LEU A 339 -0.83 0.80 10.80
CA LEU A 339 -2.08 0.08 10.63
C LEU A 339 -1.83 -1.42 10.59
N VAL A 340 -2.39 -2.18 11.53
CA VAL A 340 -2.32 -3.65 11.53
C VAL A 340 -3.59 -4.20 10.89
N ALA A 341 -3.47 -4.94 9.79
CA ALA A 341 -4.60 -5.32 8.97
C ALA A 341 -4.55 -6.79 8.49
N THR A 342 -5.73 -7.36 8.21
CA THR A 342 -5.86 -8.55 7.36
C THR A 342 -5.92 -8.16 5.89
N ASP A 343 -5.66 -9.10 4.97
CA ASP A 343 -5.75 -8.86 3.52
C ASP A 343 -7.08 -8.23 3.13
N VAL A 344 -8.19 -8.83 3.56
CA VAL A 344 -9.55 -8.36 3.25
C VAL A 344 -9.78 -6.93 3.75
N ALA A 345 -9.26 -6.61 4.93
CA ALA A 345 -9.44 -5.29 5.51
C ALA A 345 -8.55 -4.21 4.90
N ALA A 346 -7.38 -4.56 4.38
CA ALA A 346 -6.47 -3.61 3.73
C ALA A 346 -6.74 -3.43 2.23
N ARG A 347 -7.60 -4.28 1.64
CA ARG A 347 -7.99 -4.13 0.23
C ARG A 347 -8.71 -2.81 0.00
N GLY A 348 -8.41 -2.17 -1.12
CA GLY A 348 -9.01 -0.88 -1.45
C GLY A 348 -8.47 0.30 -0.62
N LEU A 349 -7.54 0.11 0.33
CA LEU A 349 -6.91 1.23 1.01
C LEU A 349 -6.02 2.00 0.05
N ASP A 350 -6.30 3.30 -0.06
CA ASP A 350 -5.53 4.26 -0.84
C ASP A 350 -5.08 5.39 0.07
N VAL A 351 -3.82 5.30 0.48
CA VAL A 351 -3.19 6.24 1.41
C VAL A 351 -1.77 6.49 0.93
N ASP A 352 -1.54 7.64 0.33
CA ASP A 352 -0.27 7.98 -0.34
C ASP A 352 0.94 8.03 0.57
N ARG A 353 0.72 8.35 1.85
CA ARG A 353 1.81 8.44 2.84
C ARG A 353 2.36 7.08 3.31
N ILE A 354 1.80 5.94 2.85
CA ILE A 354 2.31 4.63 3.22
C ILE A 354 3.67 4.42 2.57
N SER A 355 4.72 4.57 3.35
CA SER A 355 6.11 4.35 2.94
C SER A 355 6.53 2.89 3.11
N HIS A 356 5.94 2.16 4.07
CA HIS A 356 6.35 0.80 4.42
C HIS A 356 5.18 -0.19 4.43
N VAL A 357 5.41 -1.37 3.89
CA VAL A 357 4.53 -2.53 4.00
C VAL A 357 5.26 -3.68 4.68
N VAL A 358 4.75 -4.13 5.80
CA VAL A 358 5.29 -5.29 6.53
C VAL A 358 4.36 -6.48 6.38
N ASN A 359 4.84 -7.55 5.78
CA ASN A 359 4.19 -8.84 5.82
C ASN A 359 4.65 -9.59 7.08
N PHE A 360 4.00 -9.34 8.21
CA PHE A 360 4.29 -10.03 9.47
C PHE A 360 4.03 -11.54 9.35
N ASP A 361 3.01 -11.90 8.58
CA ASP A 361 2.79 -13.26 8.13
C ASP A 361 2.87 -13.34 6.60
N ILE A 362 3.66 -14.31 6.14
CA ILE A 362 3.79 -14.59 4.70
C ILE A 362 2.42 -14.96 4.12
N PRO A 363 2.00 -14.36 3.00
CA PRO A 363 0.74 -14.70 2.35
C PRO A 363 0.78 -16.12 1.76
N HIS A 364 -0.39 -16.72 1.60
CA HIS A 364 -0.51 -18.09 1.08
C HIS A 364 -0.21 -18.21 -0.42
N ASP A 365 -0.40 -17.12 -1.16
CA ASP A 365 -0.21 -17.04 -2.60
C ASP A 365 0.60 -15.79 -2.99
N THR A 366 1.14 -15.82 -4.18
CA THR A 366 2.05 -14.77 -4.69
C THR A 366 1.30 -13.52 -5.12
N GLU A 367 0.04 -13.65 -5.51
CA GLU A 367 -0.81 -12.54 -5.91
C GLU A 367 -1.14 -11.65 -4.72
N SER A 368 -1.54 -12.26 -3.59
CA SER A 368 -1.73 -11.55 -2.32
C SER A 368 -0.47 -10.78 -1.89
N TYR A 369 0.73 -11.35 -2.12
CA TYR A 369 1.96 -10.63 -1.84
C TYR A 369 2.09 -9.34 -2.66
N VAL A 370 1.85 -9.43 -3.97
CA VAL A 370 1.92 -8.28 -4.88
C VAL A 370 0.88 -7.22 -4.50
N HIS A 371 -0.35 -7.62 -4.17
CA HIS A 371 -1.41 -6.73 -3.73
C HIS A 371 -1.10 -6.03 -2.40
N ARG A 372 -0.40 -6.72 -1.47
CA ARG A 372 0.04 -6.13 -0.21
C ARG A 372 1.11 -5.08 -0.45
N ILE A 373 2.19 -5.42 -1.15
CA ILE A 373 3.29 -4.47 -1.40
C ILE A 373 2.84 -3.28 -2.26
N GLY A 374 1.86 -3.45 -3.14
CA GLY A 374 1.24 -2.38 -3.91
C GLY A 374 0.44 -1.36 -3.07
N ARG A 375 0.44 -1.45 -1.73
CA ARG A 375 -0.06 -0.39 -0.85
C ARG A 375 0.98 0.71 -0.64
N THR A 376 2.25 0.48 -0.96
CA THR A 376 3.32 1.48 -0.99
C THR A 376 3.84 1.70 -2.41
N GLY A 377 4.76 2.62 -2.61
CA GLY A 377 5.34 2.91 -3.93
C GLY A 377 4.35 3.53 -4.92
N ARG A 378 3.29 4.19 -4.46
CA ARG A 378 2.25 4.80 -5.28
C ARG A 378 2.65 6.18 -5.77
N ALA A 379 2.01 6.64 -6.86
CA ALA A 379 2.23 7.97 -7.44
C ALA A 379 3.71 8.29 -7.73
N GLY A 380 4.51 7.30 -8.11
CA GLY A 380 5.93 7.48 -8.43
C GLY A 380 6.87 7.59 -7.21
N ARG A 381 6.35 7.45 -5.99
CA ARG A 381 7.14 7.42 -4.75
C ARG A 381 7.88 6.08 -4.61
N SER A 382 9.00 6.07 -3.90
CA SER A 382 9.67 4.85 -3.46
C SER A 382 8.91 4.22 -2.28
N GLY A 383 8.96 2.89 -2.15
CA GLY A 383 8.36 2.14 -1.07
C GLY A 383 9.29 1.08 -0.51
N GLU A 384 9.05 0.68 0.74
CA GLU A 384 9.76 -0.40 1.41
C GLU A 384 8.80 -1.56 1.71
N ALA A 385 9.21 -2.77 1.39
CA ALA A 385 8.47 -3.99 1.71
C ALA A 385 9.33 -4.93 2.52
N LEU A 386 8.85 -5.33 3.70
CA LEU A 386 9.52 -6.27 4.58
C LEU A 386 8.67 -7.52 4.77
N LEU A 387 9.25 -8.69 4.53
CA LEU A 387 8.61 -9.98 4.66
C LEU A 387 9.23 -10.79 5.79
N PHE A 388 8.45 -11.12 6.81
CA PHE A 388 8.87 -12.04 7.86
C PHE A 388 8.67 -13.48 7.42
N VAL A 389 9.74 -14.26 7.43
CA VAL A 389 9.76 -15.64 6.94
C VAL A 389 10.24 -16.57 8.05
N THR A 390 9.50 -17.64 8.31
CA THR A 390 10.01 -18.71 9.18
C THR A 390 10.78 -19.75 8.37
N PRO A 391 11.69 -20.52 8.97
CA PRO A 391 12.46 -21.56 8.24
C PRO A 391 11.59 -22.56 7.47
N ARG A 392 10.34 -22.78 7.91
CA ARG A 392 9.38 -23.68 7.24
C ARG A 392 8.77 -23.07 5.96
N GLU A 393 8.77 -21.75 5.85
CA GLU A 393 8.11 -20.99 4.78
C GLU A 393 9.04 -20.67 3.59
N GLY A 394 10.27 -21.16 3.59
CA GLY A 394 11.24 -20.91 2.52
C GLY A 394 10.81 -21.35 1.12
N ARG A 395 9.80 -22.24 0.99
CA ARG A 395 9.22 -22.58 -0.32
C ARG A 395 8.32 -21.44 -0.83
N LEU A 396 7.53 -20.81 0.04
CA LEU A 396 6.68 -19.67 -0.29
C LEU A 396 7.53 -18.47 -0.70
N LEU A 397 8.61 -18.17 0.04
CA LEU A 397 9.56 -17.13 -0.32
C LEU A 397 10.06 -17.30 -1.77
N ARG A 398 10.57 -18.50 -2.13
CA ARG A 398 11.02 -18.78 -3.48
C ARG A 398 9.92 -18.69 -4.55
N SER A 399 8.67 -18.95 -4.19
CA SER A 399 7.53 -18.78 -5.10
C SER A 399 7.23 -17.30 -5.33
N ILE A 400 7.33 -16.47 -4.30
CA ILE A 400 7.18 -15.00 -4.38
C ILE A 400 8.28 -14.43 -5.29
N GLU A 401 9.56 -14.75 -5.06
CA GLU A 401 10.69 -14.28 -5.89
C GLU A 401 10.52 -14.62 -7.38
N ARG A 402 10.06 -15.85 -7.69
CA ARG A 402 9.79 -16.24 -9.08
C ARG A 402 8.63 -15.46 -9.71
N ALA A 403 7.57 -15.21 -8.94
CA ALA A 403 6.39 -14.53 -9.46
C ALA A 403 6.64 -13.03 -9.65
N THR A 404 7.35 -12.40 -8.73
CA THR A 404 7.71 -10.97 -8.80
C THR A 404 8.89 -10.72 -9.74
N LYS A 405 9.62 -11.77 -10.16
CA LYS A 405 10.90 -11.65 -10.90
C LYS A 405 11.92 -10.75 -10.20
N SER A 406 11.79 -10.60 -8.90
CA SER A 406 12.63 -9.76 -8.04
C SER A 406 13.28 -10.63 -6.98
N THR A 407 14.57 -10.41 -6.72
CA THR A 407 15.26 -11.05 -5.60
C THR A 407 15.03 -10.22 -4.36
N LEU A 408 14.45 -10.83 -3.32
CA LEU A 408 14.30 -10.19 -2.03
C LEU A 408 15.65 -10.20 -1.29
N HIS A 409 16.03 -9.05 -0.72
CA HIS A 409 17.27 -8.93 0.03
C HIS A 409 17.10 -9.41 1.47
N GLU A 410 17.96 -10.36 1.89
CA GLU A 410 17.94 -10.80 3.29
C GLU A 410 18.45 -9.70 4.21
N MET A 411 17.72 -9.45 5.30
CA MET A 411 18.16 -8.56 6.37
C MET A 411 18.17 -9.29 7.71
N THR A 412 19.06 -8.88 8.57
CA THR A 412 19.07 -9.29 9.97
C THR A 412 18.30 -8.28 10.81
N PRO A 413 17.64 -8.71 11.92
CA PRO A 413 17.03 -7.75 12.83
C PRO A 413 18.09 -6.79 13.37
N PRO A 414 17.79 -5.51 13.54
CA PRO A 414 18.72 -4.58 14.18
C PRO A 414 19.20 -5.10 15.54
N SER A 415 20.45 -4.93 15.84
CA SER A 415 21.06 -5.28 17.13
C SER A 415 20.55 -4.38 18.24
N VAL A 416 20.74 -4.81 19.50
CA VAL A 416 20.40 -3.97 20.66
C VAL A 416 21.20 -2.67 20.65
N ASP A 417 22.46 -2.69 20.19
CA ASP A 417 23.29 -1.50 20.11
C ASP A 417 22.77 -0.52 19.06
N GLU A 418 22.39 -0.99 17.86
CA GLU A 418 21.79 -0.13 16.81
C GLU A 418 20.47 0.50 17.29
N VAL A 419 19.64 -0.24 18.01
CA VAL A 419 18.40 0.29 18.62
C VAL A 419 18.73 1.36 19.67
N ASN A 420 19.70 1.09 20.54
CA ASN A 420 20.10 2.04 21.57
C ASN A 420 20.72 3.31 20.99
N ASP A 421 21.49 3.19 19.92
CA ASP A 421 22.09 4.35 19.25
C ASP A 421 21.01 5.18 18.52
N SER A 422 20.01 4.53 17.88
CA SER A 422 18.85 5.23 17.32
C SER A 422 18.07 5.99 18.40
N ARG A 423 17.81 5.36 19.57
CA ARG A 423 17.13 6.02 20.69
C ARG A 423 17.90 7.22 21.23
N LYS A 424 19.22 7.10 21.36
CA LYS A 424 20.07 8.22 21.78
C LYS A 424 20.03 9.37 20.77
N SER A 425 20.12 9.07 19.46
CA SER A 425 20.04 10.10 18.42
C SER A 425 18.71 10.82 18.48
N LYS A 426 17.58 10.09 18.45
CA LYS A 426 16.23 10.66 18.54
C LYS A 426 16.03 11.50 19.80
N PHE A 427 16.60 11.08 20.93
CA PHE A 427 16.55 11.85 22.17
C PHE A 427 17.32 13.17 22.07
N MET A 428 18.52 13.15 21.46
CA MET A 428 19.33 14.38 21.24
C MET A 428 18.62 15.34 20.27
N ASP A 429 18.01 14.79 19.20
CA ASP A 429 17.25 15.58 18.23
C ASP A 429 16.02 16.23 18.90
N ALA A 430 15.29 15.48 19.73
CA ALA A 430 14.16 15.99 20.50
C ALA A 430 14.55 17.10 21.47
N ILE A 431 15.73 17.02 22.11
CA ILE A 431 16.25 18.13 22.93
C ILE A 431 16.49 19.37 22.06
N THR A 432 17.11 19.18 20.89
CA THR A 432 17.43 20.28 19.97
C THR A 432 16.16 20.97 19.49
N GLU A 433 15.13 20.21 19.15
CA GLU A 433 13.81 20.73 18.75
C GLU A 433 13.12 21.46 19.91
N ALA A 434 13.10 20.84 21.10
CA ALA A 434 12.44 21.41 22.29
C ALA A 434 13.10 22.72 22.74
N LEU A 435 14.39 22.91 22.52
CA LEU A 435 15.08 24.17 22.83
C LEU A 435 14.57 25.38 22.05
N ALA A 436 13.87 25.16 20.94
CA ALA A 436 13.26 26.21 20.13
C ALA A 436 11.82 26.59 20.59
N ASP A 437 11.25 25.89 21.60
CA ASP A 437 9.91 26.17 22.11
C ASP A 437 9.84 27.49 22.88
N ASP A 438 8.83 28.30 22.63
CA ASP A 438 8.61 29.62 23.24
C ASP A 438 8.45 29.57 24.77
N GLN A 439 8.13 28.41 25.35
CA GLN A 439 7.97 28.20 26.78
C GLN A 439 9.29 27.91 27.52
N VAL A 440 10.36 27.60 26.79
CA VAL A 440 11.67 27.27 27.40
C VAL A 440 12.17 28.36 28.35
N PRO A 441 12.04 29.67 28.07
CA PRO A 441 12.45 30.72 29.03
C PRO A 441 11.73 30.62 30.38
N VAL A 442 10.43 30.36 30.39
CA VAL A 442 9.61 30.22 31.61
C VAL A 442 10.08 29.02 32.45
N PHE A 443 10.25 27.86 31.79
CA PHE A 443 10.74 26.68 32.49
C PHE A 443 12.18 26.84 32.99
N ARG A 444 13.01 27.61 32.30
CA ARG A 444 14.38 27.90 32.73
C ARG A 444 14.40 28.65 34.05
N GLU A 445 13.54 29.67 34.23
CA GLU A 445 13.43 30.42 35.48
C GLU A 445 12.97 29.52 36.63
N LEU A 446 11.96 28.67 36.42
CA LEU A 446 11.49 27.72 37.42
C LEU A 446 12.54 26.68 37.81
N ILE A 447 13.27 26.14 36.83
CA ILE A 447 14.34 25.16 37.07
C ILE A 447 15.49 25.82 37.82
N GLN A 448 15.85 27.06 37.47
CA GLN A 448 16.92 27.80 38.18
C GLN A 448 16.51 28.08 39.66
N SER A 449 15.27 28.50 39.89
CA SER A 449 14.77 28.71 41.28
C SER A 449 14.83 27.41 42.11
N TYR A 450 14.45 26.27 41.52
CA TYR A 450 14.54 24.97 42.18
C TYR A 450 16.00 24.58 42.48
N ALA A 451 16.91 24.80 41.52
CA ALA A 451 18.32 24.52 41.67
C ALA A 451 18.93 25.30 42.83
N ASP A 452 18.60 26.59 42.92
CA ASP A 452 19.10 27.50 43.97
C ASP A 452 18.56 27.15 45.36
N GLU A 453 17.24 26.77 45.45
CA GLU A 453 16.58 26.40 46.69
C GLU A 453 17.08 25.07 47.26
N HIS A 454 17.40 24.09 46.38
CA HIS A 454 17.75 22.75 46.78
C HIS A 454 19.25 22.39 46.60
N ASP A 455 20.08 23.35 46.25
CA ASP A 455 21.51 23.15 45.96
C ASP A 455 21.79 21.98 45.03
N THR A 456 20.97 21.88 43.94
CA THR A 456 20.98 20.74 43.01
C THR A 456 21.54 21.19 41.65
N PRO A 457 22.52 20.46 41.06
CA PRO A 457 23.05 20.79 39.76
C PRO A 457 22.01 20.75 38.65
N LEU A 458 21.99 21.72 37.73
CA LEU A 458 21.07 21.77 36.60
C LEU A 458 21.10 20.51 35.73
N ALA A 459 22.28 19.88 35.59
CA ALA A 459 22.42 18.64 34.85
C ALA A 459 21.62 17.47 35.49
N ASP A 460 21.61 17.40 36.84
CA ASP A 460 20.86 16.36 37.57
C ASP A 460 19.36 16.59 37.50
N ILE A 461 18.90 17.84 37.52
CA ILE A 461 17.51 18.20 37.31
C ILE A 461 17.07 17.84 35.88
N ALA A 462 17.88 18.18 34.87
CA ALA A 462 17.61 17.81 33.49
C ALA A 462 17.56 16.29 33.31
N ALA A 463 18.48 15.54 33.90
CA ALA A 463 18.48 14.08 33.89
C ALA A 463 17.22 13.48 34.56
N ALA A 464 16.80 14.06 35.71
CA ALA A 464 15.59 13.63 36.42
C ALA A 464 14.33 13.88 35.58
N LEU A 465 14.22 15.05 34.94
CA LEU A 465 13.10 15.39 34.05
C LEU A 465 13.09 14.47 32.83
N ALA A 466 14.23 14.21 32.20
CA ALA A 466 14.36 13.27 31.10
C ALA A 466 13.92 11.84 31.52
N ALA A 467 14.36 11.37 32.69
CA ALA A 467 13.97 10.06 33.22
C ALA A 467 12.47 10.00 33.53
N SER A 468 11.86 11.07 34.07
CA SER A 468 10.43 11.12 34.39
C SER A 468 9.53 11.14 33.14
N SER A 469 10.04 11.63 32.01
CA SER A 469 9.34 11.67 30.73
C SER A 469 9.32 10.31 30.01
N GLN A 470 10.16 9.35 30.44
CA GLN A 470 10.29 8.05 29.82
C GLN A 470 9.28 7.04 30.38
N ASN A 471 8.65 6.27 29.49
CA ASN A 471 7.81 5.13 29.86
C ASN A 471 8.63 3.83 29.85
N GLY A 472 9.33 3.53 30.95
CA GLY A 472 10.12 2.30 31.10
C GLY A 472 11.63 2.51 30.86
N ASP A 473 12.36 1.40 30.61
CA ASP A 473 13.81 1.44 30.40
C ASP A 473 14.16 2.16 29.09
N PHE A 474 14.92 3.25 29.17
CA PHE A 474 15.37 4.02 27.98
C PHE A 474 16.24 3.17 27.05
N LEU A 475 17.19 2.39 27.62
CA LEU A 475 18.05 1.52 26.84
C LEU A 475 17.48 0.09 26.81
N MET A 476 17.46 -0.49 25.61
CA MET A 476 17.12 -1.90 25.43
C MET A 476 18.23 -2.77 26.02
N LYS A 477 17.84 -3.83 26.72
CA LYS A 477 18.78 -4.83 27.29
C LYS A 477 18.73 -6.10 26.43
N GLU A 478 19.89 -6.75 26.25
CA GLU A 478 19.91 -8.07 25.63
C GLU A 478 19.05 -9.06 26.44
N PRO A 479 18.17 -9.82 25.78
CA PRO A 479 17.45 -10.88 26.46
C PRO A 479 18.47 -11.90 27.00
N PRO A 480 18.27 -12.41 28.22
CA PRO A 480 19.19 -13.36 28.81
C PRO A 480 19.37 -14.56 27.86
N ARG A 481 20.59 -14.85 27.47
CA ARG A 481 20.92 -16.03 26.65
C ARG A 481 20.43 -17.26 27.42
N ARG A 482 19.37 -17.92 26.91
CA ARG A 482 18.98 -19.23 27.45
C ARG A 482 20.16 -20.16 27.28
N LYS A 483 20.77 -20.61 28.40
CA LYS A 483 21.75 -21.68 28.38
C LYS A 483 21.11 -22.86 27.65
N ARG A 484 21.70 -23.30 26.54
CA ARG A 484 21.38 -24.59 25.96
C ARG A 484 21.62 -25.60 27.11
N ASP A 485 20.54 -26.24 27.54
CA ASP A 485 20.67 -27.43 28.40
C ASP A 485 21.45 -28.47 27.58
N ASP A 486 22.74 -28.61 27.86
CA ASP A 486 23.60 -29.69 27.39
C ASP A 486 23.18 -30.99 28.09
N ARG A 487 21.92 -31.44 27.88
CA ARG A 487 21.39 -32.70 28.41
C ARG A 487 21.38 -33.84 27.41
N ASP A 488 22.11 -33.73 26.31
CA ASP A 488 22.27 -34.84 25.33
C ASP A 488 23.71 -35.39 25.29
N GLY A 489 24.32 -35.61 26.45
CA GLY A 489 25.68 -36.12 26.52
C GLY A 489 25.93 -37.14 27.62
N ARG A 490 24.94 -37.94 28.09
CA ARG A 490 25.21 -39.09 28.98
C ARG A 490 24.18 -40.18 28.77
N GLY A 491 24.50 -41.22 28.04
CA GLY A 491 23.70 -42.45 28.05
C GLY A 491 23.88 -43.36 26.85
N ARG A 492 25.12 -43.63 26.48
CA ARG A 492 25.46 -44.84 25.70
C ARG A 492 26.77 -45.39 26.21
N ASP A 493 26.69 -46.14 27.30
CA ASP A 493 27.61 -47.25 27.54
C ASP A 493 27.00 -48.24 28.53
N SER A 494 27.26 -49.51 28.28
CA SER A 494 27.01 -50.68 29.09
C SER A 494 25.60 -51.24 29.11
N ARG A 495 25.36 -52.22 28.26
CA ARG A 495 24.91 -53.57 28.67
C ARG A 495 25.05 -54.58 27.52
N GLU A 496 26.23 -55.14 27.41
CA GLU A 496 26.40 -56.53 27.01
C GLU A 496 25.99 -57.43 28.19
N GLY A 497 25.28 -58.49 27.92
CA GLY A 497 25.24 -59.61 28.84
C GLY A 497 23.94 -60.40 28.86
N ARG A 498 23.89 -61.46 28.02
CA ARG A 498 23.36 -62.77 28.30
C ARG A 498 21.97 -63.00 28.86
N GLY A 499 21.19 -63.82 28.17
CA GLY A 499 20.10 -64.63 28.71
C GLY A 499 19.22 -65.28 27.66
N ARG A 500 19.65 -66.43 27.18
CA ARG A 500 18.84 -67.45 26.52
C ARG A 500 17.81 -68.01 27.53
N PHE A 501 16.59 -68.30 27.07
CA PHE A 501 15.81 -69.55 27.34
C PHE A 501 14.38 -69.32 26.84
N GLU A 502 14.02 -70.09 25.85
CA GLU A 502 13.05 -71.24 25.79
C GLU A 502 11.56 -70.85 25.84
N GLU A 503 10.98 -71.22 24.68
CA GLU A 503 9.70 -71.89 24.43
C GLU A 503 8.70 -72.03 25.58
N ASP A 504 7.46 -71.72 25.40
CA ASP A 504 6.43 -72.78 25.35
C ASP A 504 5.09 -72.27 24.76
N ARG A 505 4.42 -73.23 24.19
CA ARG A 505 3.19 -73.32 23.42
C ARG A 505 1.90 -72.97 24.18
N GLY A 506 0.91 -72.63 23.39
CA GLY A 506 -0.51 -72.96 23.62
C GLY A 506 -1.39 -71.75 23.83
N GLY A 507 -2.43 -71.49 23.10
CA GLY A 507 -3.38 -72.35 22.51
C GLY A 507 -4.76 -71.77 22.74
N ARG A 508 -5.55 -71.61 21.66
CA ARG A 508 -7.05 -71.56 21.64
C ARG A 508 -7.77 -70.55 22.56
N GLY A 509 -8.72 -69.81 22.11
CA GLY A 509 -9.85 -70.02 21.22
C GLY A 509 -10.93 -68.96 21.53
N VAL A 510 -11.61 -68.62 20.48
CA VAL A 510 -13.08 -68.46 20.34
C VAL A 510 -13.82 -67.52 21.35
N ARG A 511 -14.23 -66.36 20.94
CA ARG A 511 -15.61 -66.00 20.52
C ARG A 511 -15.62 -64.59 19.96
#